data_693ad94634c01eac4fc921f52def10f5
#
_entry.id   693ad94634c01eac4fc921f52def10f5
#
_cell.length_a   1.000
_cell.length_b   1.000
_cell.length_c   1.000
_cell.angle_alpha   90.00
_cell.angle_beta   90.00
_cell.angle_gamma   90.00
#
_symmetry.space_group_name_H-M   'P 1'
#
loop_
_entity.id
_entity.type
_entity.pdbx_description
1 polymer ?
#
loop_
_entity_poly.entity_id
_entity_poly.type
_entity_poly.pdbx_seq_one_letter_code
_entity_poly.pdbx_strand_id
1 'polypeptide(L)'
;MAEQSLIRILVVDDSPAIRRYLRGILEQQQGWRVCDEARNGQDAVDRFWEIDPDVVVLDFQMPGMNGLDAARRIKRLSPNTPILMVTLYLTKQLSEEAQKVGVRGACAKTDLHCVVDAVGALLRKETYFPEA
;
A
#
# COMPACT_ATOMS: atom_id res chain seq x y z
N MET A 1 22.69 9.39 21.14
CA MET A 1 21.62 9.91 20.29
C MET A 1 20.81 8.73 19.77
N ALA A 2 19.52 8.76 20.02
CA ALA A 2 18.67 7.67 19.58
C ALA A 2 18.53 7.69 18.05
N GLU A 3 18.76 6.56 17.42
CA GLU A 3 18.47 6.42 16.01
C GLU A 3 16.97 6.41 15.80
N GLN A 4 16.49 7.23 14.87
CA GLN A 4 15.10 7.19 14.49
C GLN A 4 14.88 5.98 13.58
N SER A 5 13.94 5.13 13.96
CA SER A 5 13.53 4.03 13.11
C SER A 5 12.84 4.59 11.86
N LEU A 6 13.26 4.14 10.69
CA LEU A 6 12.61 4.51 9.45
C LEU A 6 11.31 3.72 9.32
N ILE A 7 10.28 4.39 8.83
CA ILE A 7 9.05 3.73 8.41
C ILE A 7 9.33 3.02 7.08
N ARG A 8 9.07 1.74 7.03
CA ARG A 8 9.37 0.89 5.90
C ARG A 8 8.10 0.70 5.06
N ILE A 9 8.15 1.15 3.81
CA ILE A 9 6.99 1.11 2.91
C ILE A 9 7.29 0.16 1.77
N LEU A 10 6.38 -0.78 1.52
CA LEU A 10 6.43 -1.64 0.34
C LEU A 10 5.46 -1.09 -0.70
N VAL A 11 5.95 -0.84 -1.90
CA VAL A 11 5.12 -0.41 -3.03
C VAL A 11 4.97 -1.58 -4.00
N VAL A 12 3.72 -1.94 -4.28
CA VAL A 12 3.36 -3.05 -5.18
C VAL A 12 2.59 -2.51 -6.36
N ASP A 13 3.19 -2.50 -7.54
CA ASP A 13 2.58 -2.01 -8.77
C ASP A 13 3.35 -2.60 -9.95
N ASP A 14 2.67 -2.97 -11.03
CA ASP A 14 3.31 -3.52 -12.21
C ASP A 14 3.98 -2.45 -13.07
N SER A 15 3.68 -1.18 -12.86
CA SER A 15 4.28 -0.08 -13.61
C SER A 15 5.54 0.45 -12.93
N PRO A 16 6.71 0.32 -13.56
CA PRO A 16 7.94 0.93 -13.00
C PRO A 16 7.83 2.44 -12.83
N ALA A 17 7.10 3.11 -13.73
CA ALA A 17 6.93 4.57 -13.65
C ALA A 17 6.13 4.96 -12.41
N ILE A 18 5.05 4.24 -12.11
CA ILE A 18 4.24 4.50 -10.92
C ILE A 18 5.07 4.21 -9.65
N ARG A 19 5.80 3.10 -9.62
CA ARG A 19 6.65 2.79 -8.46
C ARG A 19 7.67 3.90 -8.21
N ARG A 20 8.30 4.40 -9.27
CA ARG A 20 9.28 5.49 -9.16
C ARG A 20 8.64 6.76 -8.64
N TYR A 21 7.47 7.11 -9.14
CA TYR A 21 6.74 8.29 -8.71
C TYR A 21 6.37 8.19 -7.22
N LEU A 22 5.82 7.05 -6.81
CA LEU A 22 5.43 6.82 -5.42
C LEU A 22 6.64 6.86 -4.50
N ARG A 23 7.75 6.24 -4.90
CA ARG A 23 9.00 6.33 -4.12
C ARG A 23 9.38 7.78 -3.91
N GLY A 24 9.33 8.60 -4.96
CA GLY A 24 9.71 10.00 -4.88
C GLY A 24 8.89 10.79 -3.89
N ILE A 25 7.56 10.68 -3.96
CA ILE A 25 6.68 11.44 -3.06
C ILE A 25 6.69 10.92 -1.63
N LEU A 26 6.78 9.61 -1.45
CA LEU A 26 6.79 9.02 -0.11
C LEU A 26 8.10 9.32 0.63
N GLU A 27 9.22 9.26 -0.07
CA GLU A 27 10.52 9.50 0.56
C GLU A 27 10.82 10.97 0.81
N GLN A 28 9.97 11.88 0.34
CA GLN A 28 10.04 13.28 0.75
C GLN A 28 9.63 13.47 2.20
N GLN A 29 8.88 12.53 2.76
CA GLN A 29 8.48 12.59 4.15
C GLN A 29 9.63 12.15 5.05
N GLN A 30 9.93 12.95 6.06
CA GLN A 30 11.01 12.62 6.97
C GLN A 30 10.76 11.30 7.69
N GLY A 31 11.74 10.41 7.66
CA GLY A 31 11.64 9.11 8.32
C GLY A 31 10.92 8.03 7.52
N TRP A 32 10.48 8.32 6.31
CA TRP A 32 9.82 7.33 5.46
C TRP A 32 10.77 6.82 4.38
N ARG A 33 10.76 5.52 4.17
CA ARG A 33 11.59 4.89 3.15
C ARG A 33 10.78 3.83 2.41
N VAL A 34 10.86 3.83 1.08
CA VAL A 34 10.36 2.72 0.29
C VAL A 34 11.44 1.63 0.34
N CYS A 35 11.24 0.69 1.25
CA CYS A 35 12.26 -0.33 1.54
C CYS A 35 12.40 -1.35 0.43
N ASP A 36 11.33 -1.57 -0.34
CA ASP A 36 11.37 -2.45 -1.49
C ASP A 36 10.17 -2.17 -2.40
N GLU A 37 10.23 -2.72 -3.60
CA GLU A 37 9.17 -2.67 -4.59
C GLU A 37 8.87 -4.08 -5.08
N ALA A 38 7.59 -4.36 -5.31
CA ALA A 38 7.15 -5.60 -5.92
C ALA A 38 6.37 -5.27 -7.18
N ARG A 39 6.52 -6.08 -8.21
CA ARG A 39 5.88 -5.82 -9.50
C ARG A 39 4.53 -6.49 -9.65
N ASN A 40 4.15 -7.35 -8.70
CA ASN A 40 2.84 -7.98 -8.68
C ASN A 40 2.56 -8.52 -7.27
N GLY A 41 1.33 -9.01 -7.08
CA GLY A 41 0.91 -9.52 -5.78
C GLY A 41 1.68 -10.75 -5.33
N GLN A 42 1.98 -11.67 -6.25
CA GLN A 42 2.71 -12.88 -5.90
C GLN A 42 4.13 -12.57 -5.41
N ASP A 43 4.81 -11.64 -6.10
CA ASP A 43 6.14 -11.20 -5.70
C ASP A 43 6.11 -10.59 -4.30
N ALA A 44 5.11 -9.76 -4.02
CA ALA A 44 4.94 -9.16 -2.69
C ALA A 44 4.74 -10.21 -1.61
N VAL A 45 3.87 -11.19 -1.86
CA VAL A 45 3.57 -12.27 -0.90
C VAL A 45 4.81 -13.13 -0.67
N ASP A 46 5.50 -13.53 -1.74
CA ASP A 46 6.65 -14.43 -1.65
C ASP A 46 7.81 -13.82 -0.86
N ARG A 47 7.99 -12.50 -0.97
CA ARG A 47 9.10 -11.80 -0.31
C ARG A 47 8.69 -11.04 0.94
N PHE A 48 7.44 -11.19 1.37
CA PHE A 48 6.89 -10.37 2.45
C PHE A 48 7.71 -10.42 3.74
N TRP A 49 8.12 -11.63 4.16
CA TRP A 49 8.88 -11.80 5.39
C TRP A 49 10.27 -11.17 5.31
N GLU A 50 10.91 -11.23 4.16
CA GLU A 50 12.21 -10.60 3.94
C GLU A 50 12.09 -9.08 3.95
N ILE A 51 11.02 -8.55 3.36
CA ILE A 51 10.81 -7.11 3.25
C ILE A 51 10.42 -6.53 4.59
N ASP A 52 9.52 -7.19 5.30
CA ASP A 52 9.03 -6.76 6.62
C ASP A 52 8.59 -5.28 6.64
N PRO A 53 7.58 -4.92 5.84
CA PRO A 53 7.15 -3.53 5.75
C PRO A 53 6.26 -3.11 6.92
N ASP A 54 6.26 -1.81 7.21
CA ASP A 54 5.33 -1.22 8.18
C ASP A 54 3.99 -0.88 7.53
N VAL A 55 3.98 -0.66 6.23
CA VAL A 55 2.76 -0.38 5.45
C VAL A 55 2.98 -0.84 4.02
N VAL A 56 1.90 -1.29 3.38
CA VAL A 56 1.91 -1.74 2.00
C VAL A 56 1.02 -0.83 1.16
N VAL A 57 1.57 -0.29 0.08
CA VAL A 57 0.83 0.46 -0.94
C VAL A 57 0.62 -0.52 -2.10
N LEU A 58 -0.61 -0.93 -2.34
CA LEU A 58 -0.94 -2.06 -3.20
C LEU A 58 -1.86 -1.65 -4.34
N ASP A 59 -1.35 -1.79 -5.57
CA ASP A 59 -2.14 -1.63 -6.77
C ASP A 59 -3.15 -2.78 -6.87
N PHE A 60 -4.42 -2.45 -7.12
CA PHE A 60 -5.45 -3.46 -7.26
C PHE A 60 -5.66 -3.94 -8.70
N GLN A 61 -4.95 -3.35 -9.65
CA GLN A 61 -5.09 -3.70 -11.07
C GLN A 61 -3.78 -4.22 -11.62
N MET A 62 -3.47 -5.46 -11.31
CA MET A 62 -2.25 -6.11 -11.75
C MET A 62 -2.58 -7.43 -12.45
N PRO A 63 -1.77 -7.82 -13.44
CA PRO A 63 -1.95 -9.14 -14.06
C PRO A 63 -1.66 -10.26 -13.06
N GLY A 64 -2.37 -11.37 -13.21
CA GLY A 64 -2.22 -12.52 -12.33
C GLY A 64 -3.06 -12.38 -11.06
N MET A 65 -2.42 -12.39 -9.90
CA MET A 65 -3.12 -12.24 -8.62
C MET A 65 -3.67 -10.82 -8.50
N ASN A 66 -4.99 -10.69 -8.33
CA ASN A 66 -5.60 -9.37 -8.15
C ASN A 66 -5.33 -8.82 -6.75
N GLY A 67 -5.60 -7.51 -6.60
CA GLY A 67 -5.28 -6.82 -5.34
C GLY A 67 -6.04 -7.34 -4.14
N LEU A 68 -7.29 -7.77 -4.30
CA LEU A 68 -8.06 -8.35 -3.19
C LEU A 68 -7.42 -9.64 -2.69
N ASP A 69 -7.00 -10.51 -3.59
CA ASP A 69 -6.34 -11.76 -3.22
C ASP A 69 -4.99 -11.51 -2.57
N ALA A 70 -4.22 -10.56 -3.11
CA ALA A 70 -2.95 -10.18 -2.51
C ALA A 70 -3.16 -9.63 -1.09
N ALA A 71 -4.16 -8.78 -0.91
CA ALA A 71 -4.49 -8.21 0.40
C ALA A 71 -4.87 -9.30 1.40
N ARG A 72 -5.71 -10.27 0.98
CA ARG A 72 -6.08 -11.39 1.85
C ARG A 72 -4.85 -12.17 2.31
N ARG A 73 -3.94 -12.46 1.40
CA ARG A 73 -2.73 -13.23 1.73
C ARG A 73 -1.81 -12.46 2.64
N ILE A 74 -1.61 -11.18 2.38
CA ILE A 74 -0.78 -10.34 3.24
C ILE A 74 -1.39 -10.25 4.65
N LYS A 75 -2.71 -10.12 4.75
CA LYS A 75 -3.39 -10.07 6.03
C LYS A 75 -3.26 -11.37 6.83
N ARG A 76 -3.20 -12.50 6.15
CA ARG A 76 -2.94 -13.78 6.83
C ARG A 76 -1.51 -13.85 7.34
N LEU A 77 -0.55 -13.33 6.57
CA LEU A 77 0.85 -13.32 6.97
C LEU A 77 1.11 -12.34 8.10
N SER A 78 0.47 -11.17 8.05
CA SER A 78 0.71 -10.11 9.04
C SER A 78 -0.57 -9.31 9.26
N PRO A 79 -1.43 -9.74 10.17
CA PRO A 79 -2.74 -9.09 10.40
C PRO A 79 -2.65 -7.62 10.77
N ASN A 80 -1.53 -7.18 11.33
CA ASN A 80 -1.37 -5.82 11.83
C ASN A 80 -0.74 -4.87 10.82
N THR A 81 -0.26 -5.38 9.67
CA THR A 81 0.33 -4.52 8.65
C THR A 81 -0.78 -3.83 7.85
N PRO A 82 -0.89 -2.50 7.91
CA PRO A 82 -1.93 -1.81 7.15
C PRO A 82 -1.64 -1.85 5.66
N ILE A 83 -2.71 -1.95 4.86
CA ILE A 83 -2.66 -1.96 3.41
C ILE A 83 -3.44 -0.77 2.89
N LEU A 84 -2.82 0.00 2.01
CA LEU A 84 -3.46 1.06 1.25
C LEU A 84 -3.69 0.57 -0.18
N MET A 85 -4.95 0.57 -0.60
CA MET A 85 -5.31 0.24 -1.98
C MET A 85 -5.10 1.44 -2.89
N VAL A 86 -4.52 1.21 -4.06
CA VAL A 86 -4.44 2.23 -5.11
C VAL A 86 -5.06 1.64 -6.37
N THR A 87 -5.97 2.36 -7.01
CA THR A 87 -6.69 1.84 -8.17
C THR A 87 -7.12 2.97 -9.11
N LEU A 88 -7.21 2.67 -10.43
CA LEU A 88 -7.71 3.63 -11.42
C LEU A 88 -9.18 3.92 -11.24
N TYR A 89 -9.96 2.92 -10.84
CA TYR A 89 -11.42 3.01 -10.76
C TYR A 89 -11.88 2.76 -9.34
N LEU A 90 -11.72 3.78 -8.51
CA LEU A 90 -12.15 3.70 -7.13
C LEU A 90 -13.66 3.90 -7.05
N THR A 91 -14.37 2.85 -6.64
CA THR A 91 -15.82 2.86 -6.47
C THR A 91 -16.16 2.55 -5.04
N LYS A 92 -17.39 2.93 -4.63
CA LYS A 92 -17.89 2.60 -3.31
C LYS A 92 -17.89 1.08 -3.08
N GLN A 93 -18.33 0.32 -4.09
CA GLN A 93 -18.37 -1.12 -4.00
C GLN A 93 -16.99 -1.72 -3.78
N LEU A 94 -15.98 -1.25 -4.53
CA LEU A 94 -14.62 -1.75 -4.37
C LEU A 94 -14.05 -1.38 -3.00
N SER A 95 -14.32 -0.18 -2.53
CA SER A 95 -13.92 0.23 -1.17
C SER A 95 -14.51 -0.67 -0.11
N GLU A 96 -15.79 -1.02 -0.24
CA GLU A 96 -16.46 -1.91 0.71
C GLU A 96 -15.87 -3.31 0.67
N GLU A 97 -15.60 -3.84 -0.52
CA GLU A 97 -14.96 -5.15 -0.67
C GLU A 97 -13.55 -5.17 -0.08
N ALA A 98 -12.79 -4.11 -0.31
CA ALA A 98 -11.44 -3.98 0.25
C ALA A 98 -11.48 -3.93 1.77
N GLN A 99 -12.41 -3.19 2.34
CA GLN A 99 -12.56 -3.13 3.80
C GLN A 99 -12.88 -4.48 4.40
N LYS A 100 -13.69 -5.29 3.72
CA LYS A 100 -14.04 -6.63 4.20
C LYS A 100 -12.82 -7.55 4.30
N VAL A 101 -11.81 -7.37 3.45
CA VAL A 101 -10.60 -8.16 3.51
C VAL A 101 -9.51 -7.52 4.37
N GLY A 102 -9.81 -6.40 5.02
CA GLY A 102 -8.91 -5.77 5.97
C GLY A 102 -8.06 -4.65 5.44
N VAL A 103 -8.31 -4.17 4.21
CA VAL A 103 -7.64 -2.99 3.67
C VAL A 103 -8.09 -1.76 4.47
N ARG A 104 -7.15 -0.89 4.82
CA ARG A 104 -7.41 0.23 5.72
C ARG A 104 -7.56 1.57 5.02
N GLY A 105 -7.27 1.65 3.73
CA GLY A 105 -7.42 2.90 3.00
C GLY A 105 -7.40 2.69 1.50
N ALA A 106 -7.81 3.72 0.76
CA ALA A 106 -7.87 3.68 -0.69
C ALA A 106 -7.55 5.05 -1.29
N CYS A 107 -6.83 5.05 -2.40
CA CYS A 107 -6.55 6.23 -3.21
C CYS A 107 -6.76 5.91 -4.68
N ALA A 108 -7.22 6.91 -5.43
CA ALA A 108 -7.33 6.79 -6.88
C ALA A 108 -5.98 7.07 -7.53
N LYS A 109 -5.62 6.30 -8.57
CA LYS A 109 -4.38 6.54 -9.33
C LYS A 109 -4.36 7.90 -10.04
N THR A 110 -5.52 8.49 -10.23
CA THR A 110 -5.64 9.83 -10.81
C THR A 110 -5.25 10.94 -9.83
N ASP A 111 -5.10 10.61 -8.56
CA ASP A 111 -4.70 11.55 -7.52
C ASP A 111 -3.71 10.87 -6.57
N LEU A 112 -2.48 10.68 -7.03
CA LEU A 112 -1.46 10.01 -6.23
C LEU A 112 -0.95 10.86 -5.06
N HIS A 113 -1.25 12.17 -5.05
CA HIS A 113 -0.89 13.00 -3.89
C HIS A 113 -1.58 12.54 -2.62
N CYS A 114 -2.77 11.95 -2.73
CA CYS A 114 -3.47 11.47 -1.54
C CYS A 114 -2.74 10.31 -0.85
N VAL A 115 -1.81 9.65 -1.54
CA VAL A 115 -1.09 8.49 -0.98
C VAL A 115 -0.29 8.90 0.25
N VAL A 116 0.33 10.07 0.25
CA VAL A 116 1.10 10.54 1.41
C VAL A 116 0.19 10.70 2.63
N ASP A 117 -0.94 11.39 2.46
CA ASP A 117 -1.89 11.58 3.56
C ASP A 117 -2.47 10.26 4.03
N ALA A 118 -2.79 9.38 3.10
CA ALA A 118 -3.36 8.07 3.40
C ALA A 118 -2.37 7.19 4.18
N VAL A 119 -1.12 7.13 3.75
CA VAL A 119 -0.09 6.37 4.48
C VAL A 119 0.08 6.94 5.89
N GLY A 120 0.11 8.27 6.02
CA GLY A 120 0.17 8.90 7.34
C GLY A 120 -0.98 8.49 8.24
N ALA A 121 -2.20 8.47 7.70
CA ALA A 121 -3.38 8.05 8.47
C ALA A 121 -3.26 6.58 8.90
N LEU A 122 -2.86 5.69 7.99
CA LEU A 122 -2.71 4.28 8.31
C LEU A 122 -1.64 4.04 9.39
N LEU A 123 -0.56 4.81 9.35
CA LEU A 123 0.48 4.71 10.39
C LEU A 123 0.00 5.17 11.76
N ARG A 124 -1.01 6.05 11.81
CA ARG A 124 -1.68 6.46 13.05
C ARG A 124 -2.78 5.51 13.46
N LYS A 125 -2.92 4.38 12.76
CA LYS A 125 -3.97 3.37 12.99
C LYS A 125 -5.39 3.89 12.68
N GLU A 126 -5.47 4.86 11.80
CA GLU A 126 -6.73 5.38 11.26
C GLU A 126 -7.02 4.71 9.92
N THR A 127 -8.23 4.87 9.44
CA THR A 127 -8.60 4.47 8.07
C THR A 127 -8.58 5.70 7.17
N TYR A 128 -8.48 5.45 5.86
CA TYR A 128 -8.49 6.55 4.89
C TYR A 128 -9.25 6.11 3.64
N PHE A 129 -10.57 6.34 3.64
CA PHE A 129 -11.39 6.03 2.48
C PHE A 129 -12.07 7.30 2.02
N PRO A 130 -11.77 7.77 0.79
CA PRO A 130 -12.43 8.96 0.28
C PRO A 130 -13.92 8.69 0.09
N GLU A 131 -14.74 9.69 0.32
CA GLU A 131 -16.16 9.59 0.05
C GLU A 131 -16.39 9.48 -1.45
N ALA A 132 -17.22 8.52 -1.83
CA ALA A 132 -17.54 8.31 -3.23
C ALA A 132 -18.58 9.36 -3.71
#